data_81ee60c7d724069e927b9189c6ece3a3
#
_entry.id   81ee60c7d724069e927b9189c6ece3a3
#
_cell.length_a   1.000
_cell.length_b   1.000
_cell.length_c   1.000
_cell.angle_alpha   90.00
_cell.angle_beta   90.00
_cell.angle_gamma   90.00
#
_symmetry.space_group_name_H-M   'P 1'
#
loop_
_entity.id
_entity.type
_entity.pdbx_description
1 polymer ?
#
loop_
_entity_poly.entity_id
_entity_poly.type
_entity_poly.pdbx_seq_one_letter_code
_entity_poly.pdbx_strand_id
1 'polypeptide(L)'
;MELSEFQKMIFKEVDKTFFELYDKVSMNVDVHSEYQVKRINSGLGGFIFEEVQVEPYIKDLSGYECAIEYEREFDITNWRFYMAFDGEIPVGAMTVVGKTEGLNMLYGREDACVLWDIRVADAYKHNGIGQKLFDMGVINAKNDGYQQMIIECQNNNVQACKFYQKQGAVLSKIDMYAYYFDSDAKNEIQFIWYLDI
;
A
#
# COMPACT_ATOMS: atom_id res chain seq x y z
N MET A 1 -14.80 -35.98 -10.52
CA MET A 1 -14.28 -34.91 -9.63
C MET A 1 -13.98 -33.76 -10.55
N GLU A 2 -15.00 -32.93 -10.77
CA GLU A 2 -14.98 -31.81 -11.71
C GLU A 2 -13.99 -30.78 -11.23
N LEU A 3 -13.07 -30.38 -12.12
CA LEU A 3 -12.21 -29.21 -11.93
C LEU A 3 -13.15 -28.01 -11.82
N SER A 4 -13.25 -27.42 -10.63
CA SER A 4 -14.00 -26.19 -10.42
C SER A 4 -13.54 -25.17 -11.45
N GLU A 5 -14.47 -24.65 -12.25
CA GLU A 5 -14.26 -23.48 -13.09
C GLU A 5 -13.70 -22.36 -12.21
N PHE A 6 -12.39 -22.12 -12.31
CA PHE A 6 -11.82 -20.85 -11.85
C PHE A 6 -12.50 -19.78 -12.69
N GLN A 7 -13.49 -19.10 -12.13
CA GLN A 7 -14.05 -17.91 -12.75
C GLN A 7 -12.86 -17.01 -13.10
N LYS A 8 -12.84 -16.55 -14.34
CA LYS A 8 -11.69 -15.80 -14.87
C LYS A 8 -11.52 -14.52 -14.09
N MET A 9 -10.46 -14.45 -13.27
CA MET A 9 -10.10 -13.26 -12.51
C MET A 9 -9.93 -12.07 -13.46
N ILE A 10 -10.65 -10.99 -13.23
CA ILE A 10 -10.64 -9.77 -14.04
C ILE A 10 -9.86 -8.69 -13.30
N PHE A 11 -8.88 -8.10 -13.98
CA PHE A 11 -8.13 -6.95 -13.51
C PHE A 11 -8.38 -5.78 -14.45
N LYS A 12 -8.75 -4.63 -13.92
CA LYS A 12 -9.02 -3.45 -14.75
C LYS A 12 -8.73 -2.15 -14.00
N GLU A 13 -8.40 -1.11 -14.75
CA GLU A 13 -8.47 0.26 -14.28
C GLU A 13 -9.93 0.67 -14.19
N VAL A 14 -10.27 1.43 -13.16
CA VAL A 14 -11.64 1.87 -12.86
C VAL A 14 -11.65 3.36 -12.56
N ASP A 15 -12.82 3.96 -12.62
CA ASP A 15 -13.07 5.34 -12.24
C ASP A 15 -13.89 5.42 -10.93
N LYS A 16 -14.23 6.62 -10.52
CA LYS A 16 -14.99 6.92 -9.30
C LYS A 16 -16.35 6.22 -9.19
N THR A 17 -16.93 5.74 -10.29
CA THR A 17 -18.20 4.99 -10.23
C THR A 17 -18.05 3.64 -9.55
N PHE A 18 -16.80 3.19 -9.33
CA PHE A 18 -16.46 1.95 -8.64
C PHE A 18 -16.10 2.16 -7.17
N PHE A 19 -16.04 3.37 -6.63
CA PHE A 19 -15.56 3.62 -5.27
C PHE A 19 -16.34 2.88 -4.18
N GLU A 20 -17.66 2.74 -4.33
CA GLU A 20 -18.46 1.92 -3.40
C GLU A 20 -18.05 0.43 -3.40
N LEU A 21 -17.60 -0.10 -4.55
CA LEU A 21 -17.09 -1.47 -4.64
C LEU A 21 -15.63 -1.55 -4.16
N TYR A 22 -14.86 -0.51 -4.40
CA TYR A 22 -13.49 -0.39 -3.93
C TYR A 22 -13.43 -0.48 -2.40
N ASP A 23 -14.26 0.28 -1.70
CA ASP A 23 -14.29 0.32 -0.24
C ASP A 23 -14.87 -0.96 0.40
N LYS A 24 -15.47 -1.87 -0.38
CA LYS A 24 -15.87 -3.21 0.08
C LYS A 24 -14.70 -4.19 0.18
N VAL A 25 -13.56 -3.89 -0.44
CA VAL A 25 -12.37 -4.72 -0.30
C VAL A 25 -11.72 -4.41 1.04
N SER A 26 -11.66 -5.39 1.94
CA SER A 26 -11.07 -5.23 3.28
C SER A 26 -9.59 -4.83 3.19
N MET A 27 -9.16 -3.97 4.13
CA MET A 27 -7.77 -3.54 4.26
C MET A 27 -7.18 -4.05 5.59
N ASN A 28 -7.29 -5.35 5.81
CA ASN A 28 -6.81 -6.02 7.01
C ASN A 28 -5.34 -6.42 6.87
N VAL A 29 -4.57 -6.19 7.92
CA VAL A 29 -3.20 -6.68 8.07
C VAL A 29 -3.17 -7.74 9.17
N ASP A 30 -2.75 -8.96 8.81
CA ASP A 30 -2.54 -10.04 9.76
C ASP A 30 -1.16 -9.87 10.39
N VAL A 31 -1.11 -9.35 11.61
CA VAL A 31 0.13 -9.07 12.32
C VAL A 31 0.52 -10.26 13.19
N HIS A 32 1.64 -10.90 12.86
CA HIS A 32 2.26 -11.98 13.62
C HIS A 32 3.67 -11.61 14.09
N SER A 33 4.27 -10.63 13.44
CA SER A 33 5.59 -10.10 13.77
C SER A 33 5.66 -8.62 13.45
N GLU A 34 6.64 -7.94 14.03
CA GLU A 34 6.95 -6.54 13.73
C GLU A 34 8.45 -6.33 13.58
N TYR A 35 8.85 -5.29 12.86
CA TYR A 35 10.24 -4.83 12.88
C TYR A 35 10.47 -3.91 14.08
N GLN A 36 11.33 -4.34 15.01
CA GLN A 36 11.92 -3.45 16.00
C GLN A 36 13.11 -2.72 15.41
N VAL A 37 13.15 -1.39 15.56
CA VAL A 37 14.22 -0.55 15.05
C VAL A 37 15.10 -0.08 16.20
N LYS A 38 16.33 -0.59 16.23
CA LYS A 38 17.36 -0.22 17.24
C LYS A 38 18.31 0.81 16.64
N ARG A 39 18.51 1.91 17.36
CA ARG A 39 19.50 2.95 16.98
C ARG A 39 20.86 2.59 17.52
N ILE A 40 21.91 2.69 16.70
CA ILE A 40 23.30 2.57 17.13
C ILE A 40 23.86 3.99 17.27
N ASN A 41 24.47 4.28 18.41
CA ASN A 41 25.10 5.56 18.70
C ASN A 41 24.14 6.74 18.37
N SER A 42 22.94 6.72 18.97
CA SER A 42 21.88 7.72 18.77
C SER A 42 21.45 7.92 17.29
N GLY A 43 21.67 6.91 16.46
CA GLY A 43 21.37 6.93 15.02
C GLY A 43 22.59 7.18 14.14
N LEU A 44 23.68 7.76 14.66
CA LEU A 44 24.89 8.04 13.88
C LEU A 44 25.65 6.77 13.45
N GLY A 45 25.44 5.65 14.13
CA GLY A 45 25.98 4.33 13.79
C GLY A 45 25.07 3.52 12.88
N GLY A 46 23.91 4.05 12.49
CA GLY A 46 22.90 3.37 11.69
C GLY A 46 21.76 2.78 12.53
N PHE A 47 20.98 1.92 11.88
CA PHE A 47 19.80 1.26 12.46
C PHE A 47 19.90 -0.25 12.22
N ILE A 48 19.48 -1.02 13.23
CA ILE A 48 19.28 -2.45 13.10
C ILE A 48 17.78 -2.72 13.11
N PHE A 49 17.34 -3.51 12.14
CA PHE A 49 15.97 -4.01 12.05
C PHE A 49 15.95 -5.46 12.50
N GLU A 50 15.16 -5.76 13.50
CA GLU A 50 14.99 -7.10 14.04
C GLU A 50 13.52 -7.48 13.93
N GLU A 51 13.21 -8.53 13.15
CA GLU A 51 11.86 -9.07 13.10
C GLU A 51 11.60 -9.87 14.38
N VAL A 52 10.64 -9.45 15.18
CA VAL A 52 10.23 -10.11 16.41
C VAL A 52 8.80 -10.59 16.32
N GLN A 53 8.52 -11.76 16.89
CA GLN A 53 7.16 -12.30 16.98
C GLN A 53 6.36 -11.51 18.00
N VAL A 54 5.09 -11.26 17.70
CA VAL A 54 4.12 -10.66 18.62
C VAL A 54 2.91 -11.57 18.79
N GLU A 55 2.09 -11.33 19.83
CA GLU A 55 0.78 -11.98 19.91
C GLU A 55 -0.03 -11.61 18.65
N PRO A 56 -0.54 -12.59 17.91
CA PRO A 56 -1.23 -12.33 16.65
C PRO A 56 -2.46 -11.44 16.82
N TYR A 57 -2.61 -10.46 15.94
CA TYR A 57 -3.81 -9.62 15.87
C TYR A 57 -4.10 -9.19 14.43
N ILE A 58 -5.33 -8.76 14.19
CA ILE A 58 -5.73 -8.15 12.92
C ILE A 58 -5.74 -6.64 13.11
N LYS A 59 -5.04 -5.92 12.23
CA LYS A 59 -5.08 -4.46 12.14
C LYS A 59 -5.97 -4.10 10.95
N ASP A 60 -7.09 -3.48 11.23
CA ASP A 60 -8.00 -2.96 10.20
C ASP A 60 -7.59 -1.53 9.83
N LEU A 61 -7.18 -1.35 8.58
CA LEU A 61 -6.79 -0.05 8.02
C LEU A 61 -7.93 0.60 7.21
N SER A 62 -9.09 -0.04 7.06
CA SER A 62 -10.21 0.47 6.24
C SER A 62 -10.75 1.81 6.74
N GLY A 63 -10.56 2.14 8.02
CA GLY A 63 -10.96 3.42 8.60
C GLY A 63 -10.07 4.60 8.23
N TYR A 64 -8.86 4.35 7.70
CA TYR A 64 -7.91 5.40 7.29
C TYR A 64 -8.02 5.74 5.81
N GLU A 65 -8.56 4.84 4.99
CA GLU A 65 -8.59 4.97 3.54
C GLU A 65 -9.98 4.63 2.98
N CYS A 66 -10.70 5.66 2.56
CA CYS A 66 -12.04 5.56 2.01
C CYS A 66 -12.09 6.24 0.63
N ALA A 67 -12.21 5.46 -0.43
CA ALA A 67 -12.15 5.99 -1.81
C ALA A 67 -13.29 6.98 -2.11
N ILE A 68 -14.45 6.79 -1.50
CA ILE A 68 -15.60 7.70 -1.67
C ILE A 68 -15.26 9.13 -1.21
N GLU A 69 -14.36 9.29 -0.24
CA GLU A 69 -13.99 10.60 0.32
C GLU A 69 -12.88 11.30 -0.49
N TYR A 70 -12.16 10.60 -1.36
CA TYR A 70 -10.98 11.15 -2.05
C TYR A 70 -11.26 12.42 -2.84
N GLU A 71 -12.39 12.49 -3.59
CA GLU A 71 -12.75 13.70 -4.36
C GLU A 71 -13.07 14.92 -3.47
N ARG A 72 -13.38 14.69 -2.20
CA ARG A 72 -13.64 15.80 -1.25
C ARG A 72 -12.36 16.42 -0.73
N GLU A 73 -11.32 15.63 -0.64
CA GLU A 73 -10.05 15.99 -0.01
C GLU A 73 -9.00 16.40 -1.03
N PHE A 74 -9.04 15.81 -2.22
CA PHE A 74 -7.99 15.94 -3.22
C PHE A 74 -8.54 16.16 -4.63
N ASP A 75 -7.72 16.77 -5.48
CA ASP A 75 -7.90 16.69 -6.93
C ASP A 75 -7.36 15.34 -7.42
N ILE A 76 -8.28 14.42 -7.71
CA ILE A 76 -7.95 13.06 -8.15
C ILE A 76 -7.74 12.91 -9.67
N THR A 77 -7.64 14.02 -10.41
CA THR A 77 -7.50 14.02 -11.88
C THR A 77 -6.32 13.18 -12.37
N ASN A 78 -5.22 13.16 -11.61
CA ASN A 78 -4.01 12.40 -11.93
C ASN A 78 -3.89 11.10 -11.12
N TRP A 79 -4.98 10.64 -10.52
CA TRP A 79 -4.99 9.39 -9.77
C TRP A 79 -5.44 8.25 -10.67
N ARG A 80 -4.89 7.06 -10.44
CA ARG A 80 -5.29 5.83 -11.10
C ARG A 80 -5.77 4.81 -10.09
N PHE A 81 -6.92 4.23 -10.39
CA PHE A 81 -7.57 3.23 -9.54
C PHE A 81 -7.64 1.90 -10.28
N TYR A 82 -7.29 0.84 -9.61
CA TYR A 82 -7.31 -0.52 -10.16
C TYR A 82 -8.09 -1.43 -9.27
N MET A 83 -8.83 -2.36 -9.87
CA MET A 83 -9.55 -3.38 -9.13
C MET A 83 -9.37 -4.77 -9.74
N ALA A 84 -9.43 -5.77 -8.88
CA ALA A 84 -9.49 -7.19 -9.23
C ALA A 84 -10.87 -7.73 -8.82
N PHE A 85 -11.45 -8.56 -9.69
CA PHE A 85 -12.75 -9.18 -9.48
C PHE A 85 -12.69 -10.68 -9.70
N ASP A 86 -13.41 -11.44 -8.86
CA ASP A 86 -13.77 -12.82 -9.09
C ASP A 86 -15.25 -12.83 -9.50
N GLY A 87 -15.50 -12.93 -10.83
CA GLY A 87 -16.82 -12.63 -11.38
C GLY A 87 -17.23 -11.18 -11.11
N GLU A 88 -18.25 -10.97 -10.28
CA GLU A 88 -18.74 -9.65 -9.86
C GLU A 88 -18.23 -9.22 -8.47
N ILE A 89 -17.53 -10.11 -7.77
CA ILE A 89 -17.05 -9.87 -6.41
C ILE A 89 -15.74 -9.08 -6.46
N PRO A 90 -15.65 -7.88 -5.84
CA PRO A 90 -14.39 -7.16 -5.74
C PRO A 90 -13.49 -7.87 -4.72
N VAL A 91 -12.28 -8.24 -5.15
CA VAL A 91 -11.34 -9.03 -4.33
C VAL A 91 -9.98 -8.38 -4.15
N GLY A 92 -9.72 -7.29 -4.87
CA GLY A 92 -8.52 -6.50 -4.70
C GLY A 92 -8.71 -5.10 -5.26
N ALA A 93 -7.98 -4.15 -4.71
CA ALA A 93 -7.99 -2.77 -5.13
C ALA A 93 -6.63 -2.12 -4.92
N MET A 94 -6.31 -1.09 -5.71
CA MET A 94 -5.08 -0.34 -5.60
C MET A 94 -5.25 1.06 -6.17
N THR A 95 -4.62 2.05 -5.52
CA THR A 95 -4.59 3.45 -5.95
C THR A 95 -3.15 3.92 -6.12
N VAL A 96 -2.87 4.54 -7.26
CA VAL A 96 -1.62 5.24 -7.55
C VAL A 96 -1.91 6.72 -7.74
N VAL A 97 -1.16 7.55 -7.03
CA VAL A 97 -1.37 9.00 -6.95
C VAL A 97 -0.16 9.75 -7.50
N GLY A 98 -0.39 10.74 -8.33
CA GLY A 98 0.68 11.62 -8.82
C GLY A 98 0.18 13.03 -9.05
N LYS A 99 1.10 13.98 -9.16
CA LYS A 99 0.83 15.40 -9.51
C LYS A 99 -0.33 16.01 -8.72
N THR A 100 -0.38 15.76 -7.43
CA THR A 100 -1.46 16.23 -6.54
C THR A 100 -0.91 17.32 -5.63
N GLU A 101 -1.47 18.52 -5.75
CA GLU A 101 -1.09 19.65 -4.90
C GLU A 101 -1.49 19.38 -3.45
N GLY A 102 -0.62 19.75 -2.51
CA GLY A 102 -0.86 19.54 -1.08
C GLY A 102 -0.58 18.12 -0.58
N LEU A 103 -0.26 17.16 -1.45
CA LEU A 103 0.11 15.82 -1.02
C LEU A 103 1.57 15.79 -0.54
N ASN A 104 1.75 15.78 0.78
CA ASN A 104 3.07 15.87 1.41
C ASN A 104 4.02 14.74 1.01
N MET A 105 3.52 13.53 0.74
CA MET A 105 4.35 12.40 0.35
C MET A 105 5.06 12.58 -1.00
N LEU A 106 4.55 13.43 -1.88
CA LEU A 106 5.21 13.75 -3.15
C LEU A 106 6.39 14.71 -2.98
N TYR A 107 6.51 15.41 -1.84
CA TYR A 107 7.56 16.40 -1.59
C TYR A 107 7.68 17.47 -2.69
N GLY A 108 6.56 17.79 -3.36
CA GLY A 108 6.53 18.72 -4.50
C GLY A 108 7.14 18.17 -5.80
N ARG A 109 7.39 16.87 -5.90
CA ARG A 109 7.94 16.22 -7.09
C ARG A 109 6.84 15.92 -8.11
N GLU A 110 7.12 16.24 -9.38
CA GLU A 110 6.25 15.90 -10.51
C GLU A 110 6.66 14.60 -11.22
N ASP A 111 7.90 14.14 -10.98
CA ASP A 111 8.47 12.91 -11.53
C ASP A 111 8.24 11.68 -10.65
N ALA A 112 7.55 11.84 -9.54
CA ALA A 112 7.23 10.74 -8.62
C ALA A 112 5.72 10.52 -8.52
N CYS A 113 5.34 9.26 -8.24
CA CYS A 113 4.00 8.89 -7.82
C CYS A 113 4.04 8.19 -6.47
N VAL A 114 2.89 8.04 -5.84
CA VAL A 114 2.73 7.34 -4.55
C VAL A 114 1.86 6.12 -4.78
N LEU A 115 2.29 4.96 -4.30
CA LEU A 115 1.37 3.87 -4.04
C LEU A 115 0.58 4.25 -2.77
N TRP A 116 -0.64 4.76 -2.98
CA TRP A 116 -1.46 5.29 -1.91
C TRP A 116 -2.10 4.18 -1.08
N ASP A 117 -2.62 3.18 -1.78
CA ASP A 117 -3.34 2.07 -1.19
C ASP A 117 -3.19 0.83 -2.06
N ILE A 118 -3.04 -0.34 -1.44
CA ILE A 118 -3.15 -1.64 -2.07
C ILE A 118 -3.76 -2.63 -1.08
N ARG A 119 -4.88 -3.24 -1.46
CA ARG A 119 -5.62 -4.18 -0.62
C ARG A 119 -6.06 -5.41 -1.38
N VAL A 120 -6.12 -6.54 -0.69
CA VAL A 120 -6.64 -7.81 -1.20
C VAL A 120 -7.53 -8.41 -0.13
N ALA A 121 -8.73 -8.80 -0.49
CA ALA A 121 -9.67 -9.43 0.43
C ALA A 121 -9.04 -10.68 1.08
N ASP A 122 -9.27 -10.89 2.38
CA ASP A 122 -8.54 -11.87 3.20
C ASP A 122 -8.59 -13.28 2.61
N ALA A 123 -9.74 -13.71 2.11
CA ALA A 123 -9.90 -15.04 1.49
C ALA A 123 -9.12 -15.20 0.16
N TYR A 124 -8.62 -14.11 -0.41
CA TYR A 124 -7.93 -14.08 -1.71
C TYR A 124 -6.45 -13.71 -1.59
N LYS A 125 -5.95 -13.46 -0.38
CA LYS A 125 -4.52 -13.20 -0.13
C LYS A 125 -3.66 -14.38 -0.60
N HIS A 126 -2.39 -14.11 -0.88
CA HIS A 126 -1.38 -15.08 -1.32
C HIS A 126 -1.65 -15.80 -2.66
N ASN A 127 -2.64 -15.34 -3.44
CA ASN A 127 -2.96 -15.86 -4.78
C ASN A 127 -2.42 -14.99 -5.93
N GLY A 128 -1.48 -14.09 -5.64
CA GLY A 128 -0.84 -13.24 -6.66
C GLY A 128 -1.63 -12.01 -7.08
N ILE A 129 -2.82 -11.75 -6.50
CA ILE A 129 -3.66 -10.61 -6.85
C ILE A 129 -2.94 -9.29 -6.60
N GLY A 130 -2.36 -9.11 -5.40
CA GLY A 130 -1.61 -7.91 -5.06
C GLY A 130 -0.43 -7.68 -6.00
N GLN A 131 0.30 -8.76 -6.38
CA GLN A 131 1.39 -8.67 -7.35
C GLN A 131 0.89 -8.14 -8.70
N LYS A 132 -0.22 -8.69 -9.21
CA LYS A 132 -0.74 -8.28 -10.51
C LYS A 132 -1.26 -6.84 -10.50
N LEU A 133 -1.94 -6.40 -9.44
CA LEU A 133 -2.34 -5.01 -9.29
C LEU A 133 -1.11 -4.08 -9.25
N PHE A 134 -0.10 -4.44 -8.46
CA PHE A 134 1.13 -3.68 -8.35
C PHE A 134 1.84 -3.54 -9.71
N ASP A 135 1.99 -4.65 -10.44
CA ASP A 135 2.61 -4.64 -11.78
C ASP A 135 1.86 -3.70 -12.74
N MET A 136 0.52 -3.73 -12.72
CA MET A 136 -0.30 -2.81 -13.54
C MET A 136 -0.05 -1.34 -13.15
N GLY A 137 0.00 -1.03 -11.87
CA GLY A 137 0.26 0.32 -11.38
C GLY A 137 1.64 0.81 -11.77
N VAL A 138 2.67 -0.01 -11.62
CA VAL A 138 4.04 0.33 -12.01
C VAL A 138 4.14 0.57 -13.52
N ILE A 139 3.57 -0.31 -14.35
CA ILE A 139 3.57 -0.16 -15.81
C ILE A 139 2.90 1.15 -16.22
N ASN A 140 1.75 1.47 -15.66
CA ASN A 140 1.01 2.67 -16.00
C ASN A 140 1.69 3.93 -15.46
N ALA A 141 2.23 3.90 -14.25
CA ALA A 141 3.02 5.01 -13.71
C ALA A 141 4.23 5.35 -14.60
N LYS A 142 4.93 4.33 -15.08
CA LYS A 142 6.01 4.51 -16.04
C LYS A 142 5.54 5.11 -17.37
N ASN A 143 4.40 4.67 -17.89
CA ASN A 143 3.80 5.20 -19.13
C ASN A 143 3.35 6.66 -18.96
N ASP A 144 2.96 7.07 -17.74
CA ASP A 144 2.63 8.46 -17.40
C ASP A 144 3.85 9.36 -17.21
N GLY A 145 5.06 8.77 -17.30
CA GLY A 145 6.34 9.48 -17.22
C GLY A 145 6.90 9.64 -15.81
N TYR A 146 6.33 8.95 -14.80
CA TYR A 146 6.94 8.89 -13.49
C TYR A 146 8.22 8.05 -13.52
N GLN A 147 9.19 8.44 -12.72
CA GLN A 147 10.50 7.77 -12.62
C GLN A 147 10.66 7.00 -11.32
N GLN A 148 9.84 7.35 -10.32
CA GLN A 148 9.95 6.76 -9.00
C GLN A 148 8.57 6.64 -8.33
N MET A 149 8.34 5.51 -7.69
CA MET A 149 7.16 5.27 -6.85
C MET A 149 7.56 5.33 -5.37
N ILE A 150 6.86 6.14 -4.60
CA ILE A 150 7.01 6.27 -3.14
C ILE A 150 5.95 5.41 -2.48
N ILE A 151 6.33 4.65 -1.48
CA ILE A 151 5.46 3.68 -0.82
C ILE A 151 5.60 3.82 0.68
N GLU A 152 4.50 3.86 1.39
CA GLU A 152 4.49 3.87 2.86
C GLU A 152 4.00 2.53 3.41
N CYS A 153 4.56 2.11 4.53
CA CYS A 153 3.96 1.11 5.40
C CYS A 153 4.49 1.25 6.83
N GLN A 154 3.84 0.58 7.78
CA GLN A 154 4.23 0.57 9.17
C GLN A 154 5.14 -0.62 9.48
N ASN A 155 5.95 -0.51 10.55
CA ASN A 155 6.86 -1.57 11.01
C ASN A 155 6.17 -2.89 11.38
N ASN A 156 4.89 -2.85 11.73
CA ASN A 156 4.06 -4.03 12.03
C ASN A 156 3.41 -4.64 10.79
N ASN A 157 3.51 -4.02 9.61
CA ASN A 157 3.11 -4.62 8.35
C ASN A 157 4.30 -5.30 7.66
N VAL A 158 4.84 -6.33 8.32
CA VAL A 158 6.02 -7.07 7.84
C VAL A 158 5.79 -7.70 6.46
N GLN A 159 4.56 -8.13 6.17
CA GLN A 159 4.20 -8.69 4.87
C GLN A 159 4.36 -7.65 3.75
N ALA A 160 3.89 -6.43 3.96
CA ALA A 160 4.06 -5.32 3.01
C ALA A 160 5.55 -4.96 2.86
N CYS A 161 6.31 -4.86 3.95
CA CYS A 161 7.75 -4.61 3.89
C CYS A 161 8.48 -5.64 3.01
N LYS A 162 8.22 -6.94 3.23
CA LYS A 162 8.81 -8.03 2.43
C LYS A 162 8.33 -8.01 0.98
N PHE A 163 7.07 -7.64 0.76
CA PHE A 163 6.51 -7.50 -0.58
C PHE A 163 7.22 -6.40 -1.35
N TYR A 164 7.34 -5.19 -0.79
CA TYR A 164 8.00 -4.06 -1.46
C TYR A 164 9.49 -4.30 -1.69
N GLN A 165 10.18 -4.90 -0.72
CA GLN A 165 11.57 -5.31 -0.89
C GLN A 165 11.74 -6.28 -2.07
N LYS A 166 10.84 -7.26 -2.21
CA LYS A 166 10.84 -8.21 -3.33
C LYS A 166 10.61 -7.53 -4.68
N GLN A 167 9.86 -6.41 -4.71
CA GLN A 167 9.66 -5.61 -5.93
C GLN A 167 10.90 -4.78 -6.30
N GLY A 168 11.92 -4.75 -5.46
CA GLY A 168 13.13 -3.94 -5.68
C GLY A 168 13.06 -2.56 -5.03
N ALA A 169 12.01 -2.27 -4.26
CA ALA A 169 11.95 -1.02 -3.52
C ALA A 169 13.00 -0.98 -2.40
N VAL A 170 13.55 0.19 -2.15
CA VAL A 170 14.58 0.44 -1.13
C VAL A 170 13.99 1.26 0.01
N LEU A 171 14.10 0.73 1.24
CA LEU A 171 13.75 1.48 2.44
C LEU A 171 14.72 2.64 2.63
N SER A 172 14.22 3.88 2.54
CA SER A 172 15.07 5.08 2.53
C SER A 172 14.74 6.08 3.64
N LYS A 173 13.55 5.98 4.26
CA LYS A 173 13.19 6.83 5.39
C LYS A 173 12.53 6.01 6.49
N ILE A 174 12.91 6.31 7.73
CA ILE A 174 12.34 5.75 8.95
C ILE A 174 11.91 6.92 9.82
N ASP A 175 10.63 7.03 10.12
CA ASP A 175 10.13 8.02 11.04
C ASP A 175 9.50 7.33 12.25
N MET A 176 10.18 7.45 13.40
CA MET A 176 9.74 6.81 14.65
C MET A 176 8.68 7.63 15.38
N TYR A 177 8.29 8.77 14.84
CA TYR A 177 7.35 9.70 15.45
C TYR A 177 6.24 10.15 14.49
N ALA A 178 6.16 9.56 13.30
CA ALA A 178 5.18 9.94 12.27
C ALA A 178 3.75 9.91 12.80
N TYR A 179 3.44 8.93 13.65
CA TYR A 179 2.09 8.71 14.18
C TYR A 179 1.95 9.19 15.66
N TYR A 180 2.83 10.07 16.15
CA TYR A 180 2.87 10.46 17.56
C TYR A 180 1.53 10.97 18.10
N PHE A 181 0.72 11.64 17.29
CA PHE A 181 -0.58 12.18 17.66
C PHE A 181 -1.76 11.24 17.40
N ASP A 182 -1.53 10.09 16.78
CA ASP A 182 -2.55 9.05 16.56
C ASP A 182 -2.58 8.13 17.79
N SER A 183 -3.71 8.08 18.50
CA SER A 183 -3.86 7.25 19.71
C SER A 183 -3.63 5.77 19.46
N ASP A 184 -3.99 5.30 18.29
CA ASP A 184 -4.01 3.88 17.93
C ASP A 184 -2.68 3.43 17.30
N ALA A 185 -2.01 4.33 16.56
CA ALA A 185 -0.78 4.05 15.85
C ALA A 185 0.48 4.69 16.47
N LYS A 186 0.38 5.44 17.58
CA LYS A 186 1.48 6.23 18.19
C LYS A 186 2.78 5.50 18.49
N ASN A 187 2.73 4.18 18.62
CA ASN A 187 3.90 3.32 18.85
C ASN A 187 4.45 2.68 17.56
N GLU A 188 3.81 2.92 16.45
CA GLU A 188 4.23 2.40 15.17
C GLU A 188 5.31 3.28 14.54
N ILE A 189 6.10 2.68 13.68
CA ILE A 189 7.18 3.34 12.97
C ILE A 189 6.81 3.39 11.48
N GLN A 190 6.86 4.58 10.90
CA GLN A 190 6.66 4.76 9.47
C GLN A 190 7.91 4.36 8.70
N PHE A 191 7.73 3.57 7.66
CA PHE A 191 8.73 3.18 6.68
C PHE A 191 8.34 3.73 5.31
N ILE A 192 9.25 4.52 4.71
CA ILE A 192 9.08 5.02 3.35
C ILE A 192 10.07 4.31 2.43
N TRP A 193 9.52 3.66 1.45
CA TRP A 193 10.23 2.92 0.41
C TRP A 193 10.20 3.70 -0.90
N TYR A 194 11.25 3.55 -1.69
CA TYR A 194 11.35 4.12 -3.03
C TYR A 194 11.63 3.00 -4.03
N LEU A 195 10.85 2.98 -5.09
CA LEU A 195 11.02 2.08 -6.23
C LEU A 195 11.29 2.91 -7.47
N ASP A 196 12.45 2.74 -8.10
CA ASP A 196 12.75 3.32 -9.40
C ASP A 196 11.99 2.53 -10.48
N ILE A 197 11.29 3.23 -11.40
CA ILE A 197 10.37 2.64 -12.36
C ILE A 197 10.63 3.08 -13.80
#